data_a3e93ec3dfa82981b3a940c0baa674b3
#
_entry.id   a3e93ec3dfa82981b3a940c0baa674b3
#
_cell.length_a   1.000
_cell.length_b   1.000
_cell.length_c   1.000
_cell.angle_alpha   90.00
_cell.angle_beta   90.00
_cell.angle_gamma   90.00
#
_symmetry.space_group_name_H-M   'P 1'
#
loop_
_entity.id
_entity.type
_entity.pdbx_description
1 polymer ?
#
loop_
_entity_poly.entity_id
_entity_poly.type
_entity_poly.pdbx_seq_one_letter_code
_entity_poly.pdbx_strand_id
1 'polypeptide(L)'
;MRPHFTLAVAATEDGYIARHPAHPPADWCSPEEQALFLAHVDAADWGILGRRTHEAADKPFRRRIVFSSAVAEPEWRRPTQLWLDPAGRGPDDLARLVAPIHPLRHGLILGGTAVHGWFHDAGRIDRVLLTVEPVRFGAGLTVFPGRTGPAEDVLPALGYRLEDARTLNTRGTRLLTYAPAAP
;
A
#
# COMPACT_ATOMS: atom_id res chain seq x y z
N MET A 1 -21.33 6.79 2.47
CA MET A 1 -20.04 7.49 2.81
C MET A 1 -18.95 6.89 1.94
N ARG A 2 -18.15 7.71 1.25
CA ARG A 2 -17.04 7.27 0.40
C ARG A 2 -15.90 6.76 1.28
N PRO A 3 -15.34 5.56 1.05
CA PRO A 3 -14.17 5.08 1.77
C PRO A 3 -12.96 5.98 1.57
N HIS A 4 -12.15 6.14 2.61
CA HIS A 4 -10.85 6.80 2.56
C HIS A 4 -9.76 5.76 2.39
N PHE A 5 -8.85 5.95 1.44
CA PHE A 5 -7.76 5.03 1.17
C PHE A 5 -6.40 5.68 1.43
N THR A 6 -5.63 5.06 2.31
CA THR A 6 -4.25 5.46 2.60
C THR A 6 -3.29 4.44 2.02
N LEU A 7 -2.34 4.88 1.21
CA LEU A 7 -1.20 4.07 0.79
C LEU A 7 -0.11 4.19 1.85
N ALA A 8 0.26 3.07 2.47
CA ALA A 8 1.41 2.99 3.36
C ALA A 8 2.51 2.18 2.68
N VAL A 9 3.66 2.79 2.43
CA VAL A 9 4.76 2.20 1.67
C VAL A 9 6.10 2.64 2.21
N ALA A 10 7.03 1.69 2.35
CA ALA A 10 8.44 1.97 2.56
C ALA A 10 9.20 1.84 1.25
N ALA A 11 10.09 2.77 0.97
CA ALA A 11 10.93 2.76 -0.21
C ALA A 11 12.39 3.07 0.16
N THR A 12 13.31 2.57 -0.66
CA THR A 12 14.73 2.96 -0.61
C THR A 12 14.91 4.39 -1.14
N GLU A 13 16.07 5.00 -0.89
CA GLU A 13 16.41 6.33 -1.44
C GLU A 13 16.33 6.39 -2.97
N ASP A 14 16.61 5.28 -3.65
CA ASP A 14 16.53 5.16 -5.12
C ASP A 14 15.16 4.64 -5.63
N GLY A 15 14.14 4.55 -4.75
CA GLY A 15 12.74 4.39 -5.13
C GLY A 15 12.23 2.96 -5.28
N TYR A 16 12.89 1.99 -4.66
CA TYR A 16 12.45 0.59 -4.70
C TYR A 16 11.76 0.16 -3.40
N ILE A 17 10.75 -0.68 -3.53
CA ILE A 17 10.00 -1.25 -2.39
C ILE A 17 10.44 -2.67 -2.04
N ALA A 18 11.15 -3.34 -2.94
CA ALA A 18 11.70 -4.68 -2.76
C ALA A 18 12.73 -4.96 -3.86
N ARG A 19 13.68 -5.86 -3.62
CA ARG A 19 14.61 -6.36 -4.65
C ARG A 19 13.93 -7.35 -5.60
N HIS A 20 12.98 -8.12 -5.09
CA HIS A 20 12.19 -9.12 -5.81
C HIS A 20 10.85 -9.35 -5.09
N PRO A 21 9.84 -9.99 -5.72
CA PRO A 21 8.49 -10.10 -5.15
C PRO A 21 8.39 -10.77 -3.77
N ALA A 22 9.35 -11.61 -3.39
CA ALA A 22 9.40 -12.29 -2.10
C ALA A 22 10.30 -11.61 -1.06
N HIS A 23 10.86 -10.42 -1.36
CA HIS A 23 11.72 -9.69 -0.44
C HIS A 23 10.88 -8.91 0.59
N PRO A 24 10.83 -9.35 1.86
CA PRO A 24 9.96 -8.71 2.85
C PRO A 24 10.57 -7.39 3.34
N PRO A 25 9.75 -6.38 3.63
CA PRO A 25 10.23 -5.12 4.22
C PRO A 25 10.99 -5.30 5.55
N ALA A 26 10.65 -6.33 6.32
CA ALA A 26 11.31 -6.63 7.60
C ALA A 26 12.82 -6.88 7.47
N ASP A 27 13.32 -7.24 6.28
CA ASP A 27 14.75 -7.49 6.07
C ASP A 27 15.58 -6.20 5.93
N TRP A 28 14.93 -5.05 5.65
CA TRP A 28 15.66 -3.82 5.34
C TRP A 28 15.06 -2.54 5.94
N CYS A 29 13.80 -2.57 6.38
CA CYS A 29 13.18 -1.43 7.05
C CYS A 29 13.60 -1.32 8.51
N SER A 30 13.64 -0.09 9.01
CA SER A 30 13.94 0.22 10.41
C SER A 30 12.85 -0.32 11.36
N PRO A 31 13.18 -0.58 12.64
CA PRO A 31 12.18 -0.93 13.66
C PRO A 31 11.10 0.16 13.82
N GLU A 32 11.48 1.42 13.69
CA GLU A 32 10.57 2.57 13.79
C GLU A 32 9.54 2.56 12.66
N GLU A 33 9.99 2.26 11.42
CA GLU A 33 9.08 2.10 10.30
C GLU A 33 8.13 0.93 10.52
N GLN A 34 8.64 -0.22 10.91
CA GLN A 34 7.83 -1.41 11.15
C GLN A 34 6.78 -1.18 12.25
N ALA A 35 7.13 -0.51 13.33
CA ALA A 35 6.18 -0.16 14.40
C ALA A 35 5.09 0.80 13.89
N LEU A 36 5.47 1.80 13.11
CA LEU A 36 4.54 2.76 12.52
C LEU A 36 3.59 2.07 11.51
N PHE A 37 4.13 1.21 10.66
CA PHE A 37 3.34 0.41 9.72
C PHE A 37 2.30 -0.46 10.43
N LEU A 38 2.69 -1.18 11.47
CA LEU A 38 1.78 -2.01 12.27
C LEU A 38 0.68 -1.18 12.93
N ALA A 39 0.99 0.01 13.45
CA ALA A 39 0.00 0.90 14.01
C ALA A 39 -1.05 1.33 12.96
N HIS A 40 -0.63 1.60 11.72
CA HIS A 40 -1.57 1.90 10.63
C HIS A 40 -2.41 0.68 10.23
N VAL A 41 -1.82 -0.51 10.20
CA VAL A 41 -2.56 -1.78 9.95
C VAL A 41 -3.61 -2.02 11.02
N ASP A 42 -3.30 -1.76 12.29
CA ASP A 42 -4.24 -1.94 13.40
C ASP A 42 -5.38 -0.93 13.38
N ALA A 43 -5.12 0.28 12.92
CA ALA A 43 -6.11 1.36 12.83
C ALA A 43 -7.05 1.25 11.61
N ALA A 44 -6.65 0.49 10.57
CA ALA A 44 -7.44 0.37 9.36
C ALA A 44 -8.58 -0.65 9.49
N ASP A 45 -9.69 -0.40 8.79
CA ASP A 45 -10.79 -1.37 8.70
C ASP A 45 -10.39 -2.60 7.87
N TRP A 46 -9.70 -2.36 6.76
CA TRP A 46 -9.27 -3.40 5.80
C TRP A 46 -7.90 -3.10 5.23
N GLY A 47 -7.05 -4.12 5.13
CA GLY A 47 -5.82 -4.07 4.33
C GLY A 47 -6.08 -4.56 2.92
N ILE A 48 -5.60 -3.83 1.90
CA ILE A 48 -5.75 -4.20 0.49
C ILE A 48 -4.36 -4.49 -0.08
N LEU A 49 -4.18 -5.69 -0.66
CA LEU A 49 -2.88 -6.16 -1.12
C LEU A 49 -3.01 -7.18 -2.24
N GLY A 50 -1.94 -7.34 -3.01
CA GLY A 50 -1.86 -8.38 -4.01
C GLY A 50 -1.57 -9.76 -3.42
N ARG A 51 -1.88 -10.81 -4.15
CA ARG A 51 -1.69 -12.22 -3.76
C ARG A 51 -0.28 -12.50 -3.26
N ARG A 52 0.76 -12.08 -3.98
CA ARG A 52 2.17 -12.35 -3.60
C ARG A 52 2.55 -11.70 -2.26
N THR A 53 2.11 -10.47 -2.03
CA THR A 53 2.31 -9.77 -0.76
C THR A 53 1.57 -10.49 0.37
N HIS A 54 0.36 -10.97 0.11
CA HIS A 54 -0.42 -11.74 1.07
C HIS A 54 0.26 -13.07 1.45
N GLU A 55 0.71 -13.83 0.44
CA GLU A 55 1.38 -15.12 0.65
C GLU A 55 2.72 -14.98 1.40
N ALA A 56 3.47 -13.90 1.13
CA ALA A 56 4.73 -13.62 1.83
C ALA A 56 4.55 -13.24 3.31
N ALA A 57 3.39 -12.70 3.69
CA ALA A 57 3.09 -12.26 5.05
C ALA A 57 1.66 -12.62 5.45
N ASP A 58 1.33 -13.92 5.41
CA ASP A 58 0.00 -14.40 5.75
C ASP A 58 -0.33 -14.13 7.23
N LYS A 59 -1.51 -13.53 7.47
CA LYS A 59 -2.04 -13.18 8.79
C LYS A 59 -3.51 -13.58 8.84
N PRO A 60 -3.84 -14.80 9.30
CA PRO A 60 -5.18 -15.39 9.20
C PRO A 60 -6.32 -14.55 9.79
N PHE A 61 -6.04 -13.78 10.84
CA PHE A 61 -7.05 -13.00 11.57
C PHE A 61 -7.20 -11.55 11.09
N ARG A 62 -6.36 -11.10 10.15
CA ARG A 62 -6.46 -9.74 9.61
C ARG A 62 -7.56 -9.65 8.56
N ARG A 63 -8.33 -8.56 8.59
CA ARG A 63 -9.27 -8.23 7.51
C ARG A 63 -8.48 -7.80 6.28
N ARG A 64 -8.59 -8.60 5.21
CA ARG A 64 -7.84 -8.38 3.97
C ARG A 64 -8.73 -8.51 2.74
N ILE A 65 -8.48 -7.64 1.78
CA ILE A 65 -8.95 -7.76 0.40
C ILE A 65 -7.73 -8.10 -0.45
N VAL A 66 -7.71 -9.30 -1.01
CA VAL A 66 -6.56 -9.84 -1.75
C VAL A 66 -6.86 -9.82 -3.25
N PHE A 67 -6.07 -9.05 -4.00
CA PHE A 67 -6.18 -8.99 -5.45
C PHE A 67 -5.45 -10.16 -6.12
N SER A 68 -6.17 -10.88 -6.97
CA SER A 68 -5.63 -12.02 -7.72
C SER A 68 -6.41 -12.27 -9.00
N SER A 69 -5.74 -12.23 -10.14
CA SER A 69 -6.32 -12.60 -11.44
C SER A 69 -6.65 -14.10 -11.59
N ALA A 70 -6.24 -14.92 -10.62
CA ALA A 70 -6.57 -16.35 -10.60
C ALA A 70 -7.97 -16.64 -10.00
N VAL A 71 -8.70 -15.60 -9.58
CA VAL A 71 -10.04 -15.71 -8.98
C VAL A 71 -11.05 -15.14 -9.96
N ALA A 72 -11.93 -15.97 -10.50
CA ALA A 72 -12.92 -15.55 -11.49
C ALA A 72 -14.03 -14.68 -10.85
N GLU A 73 -14.51 -15.07 -9.67
CA GLU A 73 -15.53 -14.35 -8.91
C GLU A 73 -15.03 -14.08 -7.48
N PRO A 74 -15.52 -13.00 -6.82
CA PRO A 74 -15.13 -12.71 -5.44
C PRO A 74 -15.45 -13.88 -4.51
N GLU A 75 -14.45 -14.35 -3.76
CA GLU A 75 -14.60 -15.49 -2.85
C GLU A 75 -14.01 -15.20 -1.47
N TRP A 76 -14.70 -15.64 -0.43
CA TRP A 76 -14.22 -15.60 0.94
C TRP A 76 -13.41 -16.85 1.23
N ARG A 77 -12.08 -16.76 1.22
CA ARG A 77 -11.20 -17.88 1.57
C ARG A 77 -11.05 -18.07 3.08
N ARG A 78 -11.30 -16.99 3.84
CA ARG A 78 -11.41 -16.98 5.30
C ARG A 78 -12.52 -16.02 5.71
N PRO A 79 -13.05 -16.11 6.94
CA PRO A 79 -14.15 -15.23 7.40
C PRO A 79 -13.87 -13.72 7.25
N THR A 80 -12.60 -13.33 7.25
CA THR A 80 -12.17 -11.92 7.12
C THR A 80 -11.23 -11.68 5.93
N GLN A 81 -11.19 -12.58 4.94
CA GLN A 81 -10.29 -12.46 3.78
C GLN A 81 -11.04 -12.72 2.47
N LEU A 82 -11.35 -11.62 1.79
CA LEU A 82 -11.97 -11.62 0.46
C LEU A 82 -10.88 -11.66 -0.61
N TRP A 83 -11.00 -12.59 -1.55
CA TRP A 83 -10.17 -12.66 -2.76
C TRP A 83 -11.00 -12.27 -3.97
N LEU A 84 -10.42 -11.48 -4.88
CA LEU A 84 -11.09 -11.05 -6.10
C LEU A 84 -10.10 -10.63 -7.19
N ASP A 85 -10.55 -10.72 -8.45
CA ASP A 85 -9.90 -10.02 -9.56
C ASP A 85 -10.39 -8.57 -9.57
N PRO A 86 -9.47 -7.57 -9.49
CA PRO A 86 -9.85 -6.17 -9.56
C PRO A 86 -10.24 -5.69 -10.97
N ALA A 87 -10.03 -6.51 -12.02
CA ALA A 87 -10.39 -6.16 -13.39
C ALA A 87 -11.89 -5.85 -13.52
N GLY A 88 -12.21 -4.71 -14.15
CA GLY A 88 -13.59 -4.27 -14.33
C GLY A 88 -14.29 -3.77 -13.06
N ARG A 89 -13.56 -3.63 -11.94
CA ARG A 89 -14.10 -3.14 -10.66
C ARG A 89 -13.47 -1.81 -10.28
N GLY A 90 -14.17 -1.06 -9.44
CA GLY A 90 -13.67 0.18 -8.84
C GLY A 90 -13.49 0.07 -7.32
N PRO A 91 -12.79 1.03 -6.70
CA PRO A 91 -12.60 1.03 -5.24
C PRO A 91 -13.88 1.06 -4.41
N ASP A 92 -14.98 1.62 -4.95
CA ASP A 92 -16.27 1.63 -4.27
C ASP A 92 -16.95 0.25 -4.26
N ASP A 93 -16.60 -0.63 -5.20
CA ASP A 93 -17.06 -2.02 -5.21
C ASP A 93 -16.53 -2.80 -4.01
N LEU A 94 -15.29 -2.52 -3.60
CA LEU A 94 -14.69 -3.14 -2.43
C LEU A 94 -15.52 -2.91 -1.17
N ALA A 95 -15.98 -1.67 -0.96
CA ALA A 95 -16.80 -1.33 0.20
C ALA A 95 -18.12 -2.10 0.22
N ARG A 96 -18.75 -2.27 -0.95
CA ARG A 96 -20.00 -3.05 -1.07
C ARG A 96 -19.77 -4.53 -0.77
N LEU A 97 -18.71 -5.10 -1.30
CA LEU A 97 -18.40 -6.52 -1.14
C LEU A 97 -18.08 -6.92 0.31
N VAL A 98 -17.40 -6.05 1.06
CA VAL A 98 -17.00 -6.37 2.44
C VAL A 98 -17.97 -5.89 3.51
N ALA A 99 -18.96 -5.06 3.15
CA ALA A 99 -19.92 -4.48 4.09
C ALA A 99 -20.67 -5.53 4.97
N PRO A 100 -21.02 -6.73 4.48
CA PRO A 100 -21.66 -7.74 5.31
C PRO A 100 -20.81 -8.25 6.48
N ILE A 101 -19.49 -8.14 6.39
CA ILE A 101 -18.56 -8.58 7.44
C ILE A 101 -18.12 -7.41 8.32
N HIS A 102 -17.64 -6.33 7.71
CA HIS A 102 -17.23 -5.11 8.40
C HIS A 102 -17.21 -3.94 7.42
N PRO A 103 -17.77 -2.77 7.79
CA PRO A 103 -17.73 -1.60 6.93
C PRO A 103 -16.31 -1.21 6.55
N LEU A 104 -16.10 -0.85 5.28
CA LEU A 104 -14.85 -0.25 4.80
C LEU A 104 -15.01 1.27 4.80
N ARG A 105 -14.56 1.94 5.83
CA ARG A 105 -14.46 3.40 5.94
C ARG A 105 -13.02 3.85 5.70
N HIS A 106 -12.07 3.06 6.18
CA HIS A 106 -10.64 3.32 6.13
C HIS A 106 -9.92 2.09 5.58
N GLY A 107 -9.53 2.15 4.31
CA GLY A 107 -8.75 1.12 3.63
C GLY A 107 -7.25 1.45 3.65
N LEU A 108 -6.41 0.51 4.04
CA LEU A 108 -4.97 0.63 3.97
C LEU A 108 -4.43 -0.15 2.77
N ILE A 109 -3.84 0.55 1.81
CA ILE A 109 -3.22 -0.05 0.63
C ILE A 109 -1.82 -0.51 1.04
N LEU A 110 -1.63 -1.84 1.05
CA LEU A 110 -0.41 -2.50 1.54
C LEU A 110 0.54 -2.93 0.41
N GLY A 111 0.08 -2.88 -0.83
CA GLY A 111 0.91 -3.19 -1.99
C GLY A 111 0.64 -4.57 -2.58
N GLY A 112 1.41 -4.99 -3.58
CA GLY A 112 2.59 -4.38 -4.22
C GLY A 112 2.30 -3.34 -5.29
N THR A 113 3.27 -3.14 -6.14
CA THR A 113 3.30 -2.12 -7.19
C THR A 113 2.01 -2.06 -8.02
N ALA A 114 1.48 -3.20 -8.47
CA ALA A 114 0.27 -3.26 -9.27
C ALA A 114 -0.98 -2.77 -8.50
N VAL A 115 -1.06 -3.06 -7.20
CA VAL A 115 -2.17 -2.58 -6.36
C VAL A 115 -2.08 -1.07 -6.18
N HIS A 116 -0.88 -0.53 -5.98
CA HIS A 116 -0.66 0.93 -5.91
C HIS A 116 -1.12 1.61 -7.21
N GLY A 117 -0.72 1.05 -8.37
CA GLY A 117 -1.13 1.54 -9.68
C GLY A 117 -2.64 1.54 -9.86
N TRP A 118 -3.31 0.45 -9.50
CA TRP A 118 -4.76 0.34 -9.63
C TRP A 118 -5.52 1.42 -8.84
N PHE A 119 -5.10 1.71 -7.62
CA PHE A 119 -5.69 2.79 -6.83
C PHE A 119 -5.35 4.19 -7.37
N HIS A 120 -4.11 4.38 -7.84
CA HIS A 120 -3.68 5.64 -8.45
C HIS A 120 -4.47 5.94 -9.71
N ASP A 121 -4.59 4.98 -10.63
CA ASP A 121 -5.31 5.12 -11.90
C ASP A 121 -6.80 5.40 -11.67
N ALA A 122 -7.37 4.87 -10.60
CA ALA A 122 -8.74 5.17 -10.18
C ALA A 122 -8.89 6.55 -9.50
N GLY A 123 -7.80 7.29 -9.25
CA GLY A 123 -7.82 8.55 -8.50
C GLY A 123 -8.32 8.38 -7.05
N ARG A 124 -7.96 7.26 -6.41
CA ARG A 124 -8.52 6.86 -5.11
C ARG A 124 -7.48 6.62 -4.02
N ILE A 125 -6.31 7.23 -4.13
CA ILE A 125 -5.37 7.36 -3.02
C ILE A 125 -5.61 8.73 -2.38
N ASP A 126 -6.23 8.75 -1.21
CA ASP A 126 -6.56 9.99 -0.50
C ASP A 126 -5.38 10.50 0.36
N ARG A 127 -4.46 9.60 0.73
CA ARG A 127 -3.22 9.92 1.45
C ARG A 127 -2.12 8.91 1.12
N VAL A 128 -0.87 9.39 1.06
CA VAL A 128 0.32 8.52 0.98
C VAL A 128 1.18 8.75 2.23
N LEU A 129 1.52 7.66 2.88
CA LEU A 129 2.51 7.60 3.95
C LEU A 129 3.74 6.88 3.38
N LEU A 130 4.73 7.67 2.95
CA LEU A 130 5.96 7.17 2.40
C LEU A 130 7.06 7.20 3.46
N THR A 131 7.56 6.03 3.84
CA THR A 131 8.81 5.95 4.60
C THR A 131 9.98 5.79 3.63
N VAL A 132 10.98 6.65 3.72
CA VAL A 132 12.22 6.53 2.96
C VAL A 132 13.32 6.04 3.90
N GLU A 133 13.79 4.82 3.63
CA GLU A 133 14.92 4.23 4.35
C GLU A 133 16.24 4.64 3.69
N PRO A 134 17.30 4.94 4.47
CA PRO A 134 18.61 5.36 3.96
C PRO A 134 19.41 4.19 3.41
N VAL A 135 18.83 3.47 2.46
CA VAL A 135 19.43 2.32 1.76
C VAL A 135 19.15 2.43 0.26
N ARG A 136 19.95 1.74 -0.56
CA ARG A 136 19.82 1.71 -2.01
C ARG A 136 19.85 0.27 -2.51
N PHE A 137 19.00 -0.04 -3.48
CA PHE A 137 18.96 -1.37 -4.09
C PHE A 137 19.59 -1.43 -5.47
N GLY A 138 19.64 -0.30 -6.20
CA GLY A 138 20.11 -0.23 -7.59
C GLY A 138 19.11 -0.77 -8.60
N ALA A 139 18.33 -1.78 -8.24
CA ALA A 139 17.28 -2.37 -9.03
C ALA A 139 16.23 -3.03 -8.12
N GLY A 140 15.02 -3.22 -8.63
CA GLY A 140 13.95 -3.86 -7.85
C GLY A 140 12.56 -3.48 -8.33
N LEU A 141 11.58 -3.68 -7.45
CA LEU A 141 10.18 -3.28 -7.67
C LEU A 141 10.00 -1.82 -7.28
N THR A 142 9.36 -1.05 -8.12
CA THR A 142 9.07 0.38 -7.91
C THR A 142 7.78 0.60 -7.11
N VAL A 143 7.60 1.78 -6.55
CA VAL A 143 6.34 2.13 -5.85
C VAL A 143 5.14 2.05 -6.80
N PHE A 144 5.25 2.63 -8.00
CA PHE A 144 4.20 2.59 -9.03
C PHE A 144 4.72 1.95 -10.31
N PRO A 145 3.85 1.28 -11.10
CA PRO A 145 4.24 0.63 -12.34
C PRO A 145 4.94 1.59 -13.31
N GLY A 146 6.11 1.21 -13.81
CA GLY A 146 6.86 1.98 -14.81
C GLY A 146 7.43 3.31 -14.31
N ARG A 147 7.40 3.60 -13.00
CA ARG A 147 7.90 4.83 -12.41
C ARG A 147 9.19 4.56 -11.64
N THR A 148 10.32 4.84 -12.25
CA THR A 148 11.66 4.68 -11.67
C THR A 148 12.16 5.99 -11.04
N GLY A 149 13.12 5.88 -10.14
CA GLY A 149 13.72 7.00 -9.42
C GLY A 149 13.16 7.20 -8.01
N PRO A 150 13.74 8.12 -7.24
CA PRO A 150 13.30 8.39 -5.87
C PRO A 150 11.79 8.63 -5.78
N ALA A 151 11.14 7.98 -4.82
CA ALA A 151 9.69 8.13 -4.64
C ALA A 151 9.27 9.58 -4.35
N GLU A 152 10.17 10.36 -3.76
CA GLU A 152 10.00 11.79 -3.49
C GLU A 152 9.90 12.63 -4.78
N ASP A 153 10.45 12.16 -5.89
CA ASP A 153 10.32 12.81 -7.21
C ASP A 153 9.11 12.24 -7.98
N VAL A 154 8.86 10.94 -7.83
CA VAL A 154 7.75 10.24 -8.50
C VAL A 154 6.40 10.73 -8.01
N LEU A 155 6.20 10.89 -6.71
CA LEU A 155 4.91 11.28 -6.14
C LEU A 155 4.44 12.67 -6.62
N PRO A 156 5.26 13.73 -6.58
CA PRO A 156 4.86 15.02 -7.15
C PRO A 156 4.55 14.96 -8.64
N ALA A 157 5.32 14.20 -9.42
CA ALA A 157 5.08 13.99 -10.86
C ALA A 157 3.75 13.26 -11.14
N LEU A 158 3.24 12.49 -10.17
CA LEU A 158 1.94 11.82 -10.22
C LEU A 158 0.79 12.66 -9.62
N GLY A 159 1.04 13.91 -9.24
CA GLY A 159 0.02 14.83 -8.74
C GLY A 159 -0.22 14.72 -7.23
N TYR A 160 0.74 14.24 -6.45
CA TYR A 160 0.67 14.27 -4.99
C TYR A 160 1.53 15.41 -4.45
N ARG A 161 1.00 16.13 -3.47
CA ARG A 161 1.65 17.25 -2.79
C ARG A 161 2.13 16.82 -1.40
N LEU A 162 3.39 17.11 -1.10
CA LEU A 162 3.94 16.90 0.25
C LEU A 162 3.24 17.82 1.27
N GLU A 163 2.76 17.23 2.35
CA GLU A 163 2.09 17.92 3.46
C GLU A 163 2.93 17.97 4.72
N ASP A 164 3.67 16.90 5.01
CA ASP A 164 4.51 16.78 6.20
C ASP A 164 5.74 15.91 5.93
N ALA A 165 6.83 16.20 6.64
CA ALA A 165 8.06 15.43 6.59
C ALA A 165 8.70 15.41 7.97
N ARG A 166 9.03 14.19 8.47
CA ARG A 166 9.71 14.02 9.75
C ARG A 166 10.74 12.90 9.72
N THR A 167 11.80 13.06 10.48
CA THR A 167 12.81 12.00 10.70
C THR A 167 12.32 11.07 11.81
N LEU A 168 12.40 9.75 11.58
CA LEU A 168 11.94 8.73 12.52
C LEU A 168 13.06 8.26 13.46
N ASN A 169 14.32 8.34 13.02
CA ASN A 169 15.46 7.86 13.81
C ASN A 169 16.75 8.60 13.44
N THR A 170 17.82 8.33 14.20
CA THR A 170 19.16 8.93 13.99
C THR A 170 19.87 8.42 12.75
N ARG A 171 19.40 7.33 12.12
CA ARG A 171 19.96 6.80 10.87
C ARG A 171 19.48 7.55 9.64
N GLY A 172 18.48 8.41 9.78
CA GLY A 172 17.93 9.21 8.70
C GLY A 172 16.72 8.62 8.00
N THR A 173 16.06 7.61 8.58
CA THR A 173 14.75 7.16 8.11
C THR A 173 13.74 8.30 8.21
N ARG A 174 13.04 8.60 7.12
CA ARG A 174 12.10 9.73 7.03
C ARG A 174 10.70 9.24 6.71
N LEU A 175 9.69 9.80 7.36
CA LEU A 175 8.30 9.67 6.99
C LEU A 175 7.84 10.93 6.27
N LEU A 176 7.31 10.75 5.08
CA LEU A 176 6.76 11.81 4.24
C LEU A 176 5.27 11.55 4.04
N THR A 177 4.45 12.55 4.29
CA THR A 177 3.00 12.47 4.10
C THR A 177 2.60 13.29 2.89
N TYR A 178 1.87 12.66 1.96
CA TYR A 178 1.36 13.32 0.76
C TYR A 178 -0.15 13.21 0.70
N ALA A 179 -0.77 14.19 0.05
CA ALA A 179 -2.17 14.17 -0.37
C ALA A 179 -2.25 14.48 -1.87
N PRO A 180 -3.34 14.09 -2.56
CA PRO A 180 -3.58 14.53 -3.92
C PRO A 180 -3.49 16.07 -4.01
N ALA A 181 -2.81 16.59 -5.02
CA ALA A 181 -2.84 18.02 -5.31
C ALA A 181 -4.28 18.43 -5.64
N ALA A 182 -4.67 19.62 -5.22
CA ALA A 182 -5.96 20.16 -5.63
C ALA A 182 -6.02 20.26 -7.17
N PRO A 183 -7.19 19.99 -7.78
CA PRO A 183 -7.36 20.10 -9.24
C PRO A 183 -7.14 21.52 -9.76
#